data_f9fc61acbd131218f46bc04a6cf765f0
#
_entry.id   f9fc61acbd131218f46bc04a6cf765f0
#
_cell.length_a   1.000
_cell.length_b   1.000
_cell.length_c   1.000
_cell.angle_alpha   90.00
_cell.angle_beta   90.00
_cell.angle_gamma   90.00
#
_symmetry.space_group_name_H-M   'P 1'
#
loop_
_entity.id
_entity.type
_entity.pdbx_description
1 polymer ?
#
loop_
_entity_poly.entity_id
_entity_poly.type
_entity_poly.pdbx_seq_one_letter_code
_entity_poly.pdbx_strand_id
1 'polypeptide(L)'
;MIADVDGRAIPVAPLVLDDAGSLEAMAGAVVRLHSTLLTIGRCYTTDATGERAARELGRVESVLVGAFCTIFGQSPADRFTDIFDQVAYVAEHMVKDHIFEDGNKRTSLVFALSVLRFAGTPVVLSDSPEPKDNQYYAWIQDLVSSRRTNSELAEELRCGFVAGTDDLSLV
;
A
#
# COMPACT_ATOMS: atom_id res chain seq x y z
N MET A 1 16.56 -2.12 9.51
CA MET A 1 16.33 -3.18 10.52
C MET A 1 15.52 -2.58 11.65
N ILE A 2 14.37 -3.14 11.94
CA ILE A 2 13.55 -2.77 13.10
C ILE A 2 13.82 -3.83 14.17
N ALA A 3 14.06 -3.41 15.42
CA ALA A 3 14.14 -4.34 16.53
C ALA A 3 12.72 -4.78 16.93
N ASP A 4 12.50 -6.07 17.09
CA ASP A 4 11.26 -6.58 17.68
C ASP A 4 11.23 -6.36 19.21
N VAL A 5 10.15 -6.79 19.84
CA VAL A 5 9.94 -6.68 21.29
C VAL A 5 11.01 -7.42 22.10
N ASP A 6 11.67 -8.43 21.49
CA ASP A 6 12.75 -9.23 22.07
C ASP A 6 14.15 -8.75 21.70
N GLY A 7 14.26 -7.59 21.03
CA GLY A 7 15.53 -7.00 20.59
C GLY A 7 16.15 -7.69 19.38
N ARG A 8 15.42 -8.52 18.68
CA ARG A 8 15.85 -9.12 17.41
C ARG A 8 15.62 -8.15 16.27
N ALA A 9 16.62 -8.01 15.41
CA ALA A 9 16.47 -7.23 14.20
C ALA A 9 15.65 -8.03 13.17
N ILE A 10 14.47 -7.54 12.82
CA ILE A 10 13.66 -8.11 11.73
C ILE A 10 14.13 -7.48 10.41
N PRO A 11 14.57 -8.29 9.45
CA PRO A 11 14.86 -7.77 8.12
C PRO A 11 13.55 -7.41 7.43
N VAL A 12 13.30 -6.12 7.29
CA VAL A 12 12.13 -5.57 6.59
C VAL A 12 12.55 -5.06 5.20
N ALA A 13 13.27 -5.90 4.46
CA ALA A 13 13.75 -5.54 3.14
C ALA A 13 12.58 -5.24 2.19
N PRO A 14 12.77 -4.33 1.24
CA PRO A 14 11.80 -4.12 0.17
C PRO A 14 11.50 -5.42 -0.58
N LEU A 15 10.26 -5.61 -1.00
CA LEU A 15 9.85 -6.73 -1.83
C LEU A 15 10.32 -6.53 -3.28
N VAL A 16 10.70 -7.62 -3.93
CA VAL A 16 11.11 -7.64 -5.34
C VAL A 16 10.18 -8.58 -6.11
N LEU A 17 9.62 -8.10 -7.21
CA LEU A 17 8.76 -8.85 -8.13
C LEU A 17 9.31 -8.70 -9.55
N ASP A 18 10.30 -9.48 -9.89
CA ASP A 18 10.94 -9.41 -11.22
C ASP A 18 10.31 -10.38 -12.25
N ASP A 19 9.32 -11.19 -11.86
CA ASP A 19 8.57 -12.02 -12.78
C ASP A 19 7.24 -11.37 -13.21
N ALA A 20 6.96 -11.43 -14.50
CA ALA A 20 5.78 -10.81 -15.10
C ALA A 20 4.46 -11.40 -14.57
N GLY A 21 4.44 -12.70 -14.24
CA GLY A 21 3.23 -13.37 -13.74
C GLY A 21 2.83 -12.89 -12.35
N SER A 22 3.79 -12.70 -11.45
CA SER A 22 3.55 -12.15 -10.12
C SER A 22 3.08 -10.70 -10.17
N LEU A 23 3.67 -9.90 -11.07
CA LEU A 23 3.28 -8.50 -11.26
C LEU A 23 1.84 -8.40 -11.78
N GLU A 24 1.48 -9.17 -12.82
CA GLU A 24 0.14 -9.21 -13.39
C GLU A 24 -0.89 -9.70 -12.34
N ALA A 25 -0.55 -10.73 -11.58
CA ALA A 25 -1.41 -11.24 -10.51
C ALA A 25 -1.66 -10.19 -9.42
N MET A 26 -0.63 -9.44 -9.03
CA MET A 26 -0.74 -8.35 -8.06
C MET A 26 -1.58 -7.20 -8.62
N ALA A 27 -1.36 -6.78 -9.86
CA ALA A 27 -2.16 -5.73 -10.50
C ALA A 27 -3.64 -6.13 -10.59
N GLY A 28 -3.93 -7.36 -10.99
CA GLY A 28 -5.28 -7.90 -10.98
C GLY A 28 -5.90 -7.94 -9.57
N ALA A 29 -5.11 -8.22 -8.54
CA ALA A 29 -5.57 -8.19 -7.15
C ALA A 29 -5.95 -6.77 -6.70
N VAL A 30 -5.17 -5.75 -7.09
CA VAL A 30 -5.48 -4.33 -6.80
C VAL A 30 -6.80 -3.92 -7.44
N VAL A 31 -7.03 -4.28 -8.70
CA VAL A 31 -8.28 -3.96 -9.41
C VAL A 31 -9.47 -4.65 -8.73
N ARG A 32 -9.35 -5.93 -8.37
CA ARG A 32 -10.41 -6.65 -7.62
C ARG A 32 -10.67 -6.04 -6.25
N LEU A 33 -9.62 -5.65 -5.53
CA LEU A 33 -9.74 -4.94 -4.25
C LEU A 33 -10.54 -3.64 -4.43
N HIS A 34 -10.20 -2.86 -5.45
CA HIS A 34 -10.90 -1.62 -5.77
C HIS A 34 -12.40 -1.88 -6.00
N SER A 35 -12.78 -2.82 -6.89
CA SER A 35 -14.18 -3.18 -7.13
C SER A 35 -14.92 -3.59 -5.86
N THR A 36 -14.26 -4.38 -5.01
CA THR A 36 -14.81 -4.78 -3.71
C THR A 36 -15.09 -3.59 -2.81
N LEU A 37 -14.13 -2.66 -2.72
CA LEU A 37 -14.25 -1.45 -1.89
C LEU A 37 -15.30 -0.48 -2.40
N LEU A 38 -15.51 -0.37 -3.71
CA LEU A 38 -16.61 0.39 -4.28
C LEU A 38 -17.97 -0.17 -3.84
N THR A 39 -18.12 -1.48 -3.88
CA THR A 39 -19.35 -2.17 -3.47
C THR A 39 -19.67 -1.95 -1.98
N ILE A 40 -18.67 -2.15 -1.11
CA ILE A 40 -18.82 -1.97 0.34
C ILE A 40 -19.07 -0.50 0.69
N GLY A 41 -18.36 0.41 0.02
CA GLY A 41 -18.40 1.84 0.29
C GLY A 41 -19.63 2.56 -0.24
N ARG A 42 -20.55 1.86 -0.93
CA ARG A 42 -21.71 2.46 -1.62
C ARG A 42 -21.31 3.63 -2.51
N CYS A 43 -20.18 3.48 -3.22
CA CYS A 43 -19.71 4.50 -4.16
C CYS A 43 -20.67 4.59 -5.35
N TYR A 44 -20.75 5.77 -5.95
CA TYR A 44 -21.65 6.04 -7.08
C TYR A 44 -21.08 5.60 -8.44
N THR A 45 -19.79 5.27 -8.47
CA THR A 45 -19.10 4.80 -9.68
C THR A 45 -19.28 3.29 -9.85
N THR A 46 -19.40 2.87 -11.11
CA THR A 46 -19.46 1.46 -11.48
C THR A 46 -18.06 0.95 -11.82
N ASP A 47 -17.89 -0.37 -11.77
CA ASP A 47 -16.67 -1.02 -12.24
C ASP A 47 -16.32 -0.58 -13.66
N ALA A 48 -15.04 -0.42 -13.90
CA ALA A 48 -14.51 -0.09 -15.21
C ALA A 48 -14.69 -1.29 -16.17
N THR A 49 -15.07 -1.00 -17.40
CA THR A 49 -15.18 -1.99 -18.48
C THR A 49 -14.46 -1.51 -19.73
N GLY A 50 -14.11 -2.43 -20.62
CA GLY A 50 -13.51 -2.13 -21.91
C GLY A 50 -12.21 -1.32 -21.79
N GLU A 51 -12.09 -0.23 -22.54
CA GLU A 51 -10.87 0.60 -22.58
C GLU A 51 -10.54 1.26 -21.23
N ARG A 52 -11.58 1.59 -20.43
CA ARG A 52 -11.35 2.16 -19.11
C ARG A 52 -10.68 1.14 -18.17
N ALA A 53 -11.16 -0.10 -18.16
CA ALA A 53 -10.57 -1.17 -17.37
C ALA A 53 -9.12 -1.45 -17.78
N ALA A 54 -8.83 -1.50 -19.08
CA ALA A 54 -7.48 -1.69 -19.57
C ALA A 54 -6.54 -0.54 -19.16
N ARG A 55 -7.03 0.70 -19.19
CA ARG A 55 -6.27 1.88 -18.78
C ARG A 55 -6.00 1.90 -17.28
N GLU A 56 -6.99 1.59 -16.45
CA GLU A 56 -6.83 1.50 -15.00
C GLU A 56 -5.83 0.39 -14.63
N LEU A 57 -5.95 -0.79 -15.24
CA LEU A 57 -4.99 -1.88 -15.05
C LEU A 57 -3.56 -1.46 -15.44
N GLY A 58 -3.36 -0.85 -16.61
CA GLY A 58 -2.04 -0.39 -17.04
C GLY A 58 -1.42 0.67 -16.12
N ARG A 59 -2.25 1.54 -15.51
CA ARG A 59 -1.78 2.49 -14.51
C ARG A 59 -1.35 1.79 -13.21
N VAL A 60 -2.14 0.82 -12.74
CA VAL A 60 -1.76 -0.02 -11.59
C VAL A 60 -0.44 -0.71 -11.85
N GLU A 61 -0.30 -1.37 -13.00
CA GLU A 61 0.95 -2.05 -13.40
C GLU A 61 2.14 -1.09 -13.39
N SER A 62 1.98 0.12 -13.92
CA SER A 62 3.03 1.14 -13.93
C SER A 62 3.53 1.49 -12.52
N VAL A 63 2.60 1.68 -11.57
CA VAL A 63 2.96 1.96 -10.16
C VAL A 63 3.67 0.75 -9.54
N LEU A 64 3.17 -0.47 -9.79
CA LEU A 64 3.75 -1.68 -9.24
C LEU A 64 5.15 -1.95 -9.82
N VAL A 65 5.35 -1.74 -11.12
CA VAL A 65 6.69 -1.80 -11.74
C VAL A 65 7.62 -0.81 -11.06
N GLY A 66 7.18 0.44 -10.89
CA GLY A 66 7.94 1.49 -10.22
C GLY A 66 8.34 1.14 -8.79
N ALA A 67 7.53 0.36 -8.09
CA ALA A 67 7.78 0.00 -6.70
C ALA A 67 8.55 -1.32 -6.54
N PHE A 68 8.16 -2.37 -7.27
CA PHE A 68 8.55 -3.74 -6.96
C PHE A 68 9.54 -4.36 -7.95
N CYS A 69 9.72 -3.79 -9.14
CA CYS A 69 10.62 -4.37 -10.14
C CYS A 69 12.01 -3.73 -10.14
N THR A 70 12.99 -4.46 -10.64
CA THR A 70 14.31 -3.92 -10.99
C THR A 70 14.19 -3.02 -12.23
N ILE A 71 14.56 -1.75 -12.11
CA ILE A 71 14.46 -0.75 -13.19
C ILE A 71 15.85 -0.18 -13.47
N PHE A 72 16.28 -0.23 -14.73
CA PHE A 72 17.61 0.24 -15.14
C PHE A 72 18.75 -0.32 -14.30
N GLY A 73 18.62 -1.58 -13.84
CA GLY A 73 19.61 -2.25 -13.01
C GLY A 73 19.56 -1.89 -11.52
N GLN A 74 18.63 -1.03 -11.10
CA GLN A 74 18.39 -0.70 -9.70
C GLN A 74 17.24 -1.56 -9.17
N SER A 75 17.54 -2.38 -8.17
CA SER A 75 16.54 -3.15 -7.45
C SER A 75 15.71 -2.27 -6.52
N PRO A 76 14.56 -2.73 -6.01
CA PRO A 76 13.85 -2.03 -4.95
C PRO A 76 14.72 -1.69 -3.74
N ALA A 77 15.66 -2.56 -3.35
CA ALA A 77 16.57 -2.32 -2.23
C ALA A 77 17.59 -1.18 -2.49
N ASP A 78 17.84 -0.83 -3.74
CA ASP A 78 18.68 0.34 -4.09
C ASP A 78 17.90 1.66 -4.03
N ARG A 79 16.57 1.61 -4.01
CA ARG A 79 15.67 2.77 -4.08
C ARG A 79 14.90 3.05 -2.79
N PHE A 80 14.65 2.02 -2.01
CA PHE A 80 13.87 2.11 -0.76
C PHE A 80 14.72 1.60 0.41
N THR A 81 14.63 2.28 1.55
CA THR A 81 15.33 1.87 2.77
C THR A 81 14.78 0.54 3.30
N ASP A 82 13.47 0.36 3.21
CA ASP A 82 12.75 -0.82 3.67
C ASP A 82 11.36 -0.93 3.01
N ILE A 83 10.58 -1.93 3.44
CA ILE A 83 9.24 -2.15 2.93
C ILE A 83 8.27 -1.01 3.26
N PHE A 84 8.47 -0.27 4.36
CA PHE A 84 7.58 0.83 4.72
C PHE A 84 7.77 2.02 3.78
N ASP A 85 9.01 2.35 3.40
CA ASP A 85 9.30 3.34 2.37
C ASP A 85 8.69 2.92 1.02
N GLN A 86 8.85 1.65 0.65
CA GLN A 86 8.30 1.09 -0.59
C GLN A 86 6.76 1.19 -0.62
N VAL A 87 6.11 0.85 0.47
CA VAL A 87 4.65 0.89 0.58
C VAL A 87 4.11 2.32 0.61
N ALA A 88 4.79 3.25 1.28
CA ALA A 88 4.44 4.67 1.26
C ALA A 88 4.52 5.25 -0.16
N TYR A 89 5.56 4.86 -0.93
CA TYR A 89 5.69 5.22 -2.35
C TYR A 89 4.52 4.71 -3.18
N VAL A 90 4.17 3.42 -3.04
CA VAL A 90 3.02 2.83 -3.76
C VAL A 90 1.74 3.58 -3.43
N ALA A 91 1.49 3.80 -2.14
CA ALA A 91 0.28 4.48 -1.69
C ALA A 91 0.18 5.90 -2.26
N GLU A 92 1.29 6.63 -2.29
CA GLU A 92 1.33 7.98 -2.86
C GLU A 92 0.96 7.99 -4.33
N HIS A 93 1.62 7.16 -5.14
CA HIS A 93 1.36 7.11 -6.58
C HIS A 93 -0.06 6.63 -6.89
N MET A 94 -0.56 5.62 -6.19
CA MET A 94 -1.93 5.16 -6.39
C MET A 94 -2.97 6.25 -6.14
N VAL A 95 -2.72 7.16 -5.19
CA VAL A 95 -3.64 8.25 -4.89
C VAL A 95 -3.44 9.44 -5.81
N LYS A 96 -2.19 9.91 -5.98
CA LYS A 96 -1.89 11.14 -6.72
C LYS A 96 -2.07 11.02 -8.22
N ASP A 97 -1.80 9.83 -8.77
CA ASP A 97 -1.94 9.59 -10.21
C ASP A 97 -3.40 9.34 -10.62
N HIS A 98 -4.34 9.41 -9.66
CA HIS A 98 -5.76 9.22 -9.92
C HIS A 98 -6.03 8.00 -10.81
N ILE A 99 -5.55 6.82 -10.37
CA ILE A 99 -5.62 5.57 -11.14
C ILE A 99 -7.07 5.23 -11.48
N PHE A 100 -7.94 5.33 -10.49
CA PHE A 100 -9.37 5.05 -10.58
C PHE A 100 -10.19 6.35 -10.60
N GLU A 101 -11.40 6.28 -11.09
CA GLU A 101 -12.34 7.42 -11.10
C GLU A 101 -12.73 7.84 -9.67
N ASP A 102 -12.93 6.86 -8.76
CA ASP A 102 -13.22 7.06 -7.35
C ASP A 102 -12.50 5.99 -6.52
N GLY A 103 -12.53 6.10 -5.20
CA GLY A 103 -12.02 5.08 -4.28
C GLY A 103 -10.50 5.00 -4.15
N ASN A 104 -9.72 5.86 -4.83
CA ASN A 104 -8.25 5.81 -4.81
C ASN A 104 -7.67 5.79 -3.39
N LYS A 105 -8.12 6.66 -2.50
CA LYS A 105 -7.63 6.75 -1.12
C LYS A 105 -7.82 5.44 -0.35
N ARG A 106 -9.02 4.87 -0.45
CA ARG A 106 -9.37 3.63 0.25
C ARG A 106 -8.61 2.44 -0.31
N THR A 107 -8.54 2.32 -1.64
CA THR A 107 -7.81 1.25 -2.32
C THR A 107 -6.33 1.31 -1.99
N SER A 108 -5.73 2.50 -2.06
CA SER A 108 -4.33 2.74 -1.73
C SER A 108 -3.99 2.32 -0.30
N LEU A 109 -4.79 2.76 0.68
CA LEU A 109 -4.57 2.42 2.09
C LEU A 109 -4.69 0.92 2.34
N VAL A 110 -5.79 0.29 1.89
CA VAL A 110 -6.01 -1.13 2.13
C VAL A 110 -4.97 -1.98 1.42
N PHE A 111 -4.57 -1.61 0.20
CA PHE A 111 -3.50 -2.29 -0.51
C PHE A 111 -2.16 -2.18 0.22
N ALA A 112 -1.78 -0.98 0.65
CA ALA A 112 -0.56 -0.73 1.41
C ALA A 112 -0.47 -1.62 2.67
N LEU A 113 -1.53 -1.64 3.48
CA LEU A 113 -1.61 -2.47 4.69
C LEU A 113 -1.60 -3.97 4.37
N SER A 114 -2.22 -4.38 3.25
CA SER A 114 -2.21 -5.78 2.79
C SER A 114 -0.81 -6.24 2.41
N VAL A 115 -0.04 -5.39 1.72
CA VAL A 115 1.37 -5.69 1.37
C VAL A 115 2.21 -5.86 2.63
N LEU A 116 2.08 -4.95 3.61
CA LEU A 116 2.80 -5.05 4.89
C LEU A 116 2.43 -6.34 5.63
N ARG A 117 1.14 -6.67 5.70
CA ARG A 117 0.68 -7.91 6.33
C ARG A 117 1.23 -9.16 5.63
N PHE A 118 1.19 -9.19 4.30
CA PHE A 118 1.74 -10.28 3.49
C PHE A 118 3.24 -10.46 3.71
N ALA A 119 3.98 -9.37 3.87
CA ALA A 119 5.41 -9.37 4.14
C ALA A 119 5.77 -9.74 5.60
N GLY A 120 4.78 -10.05 6.44
CA GLY A 120 5.02 -10.36 7.86
C GLY A 120 5.33 -9.14 8.73
N THR A 121 5.00 -7.95 8.25
CA THR A 121 5.18 -6.66 8.96
C THR A 121 3.84 -5.95 9.18
N PRO A 122 2.87 -6.59 9.89
CA PRO A 122 1.56 -5.97 10.10
C PRO A 122 1.69 -4.68 10.89
N VAL A 123 0.92 -3.68 10.50
CA VAL A 123 0.86 -2.38 11.15
C VAL A 123 -0.52 -2.19 11.77
N VAL A 124 -0.55 -1.72 12.99
CA VAL A 124 -1.78 -1.34 13.69
C VAL A 124 -1.73 0.15 14.00
N LEU A 125 -2.62 0.89 13.38
CA LEU A 125 -2.88 2.30 13.66
C LEU A 125 -4.28 2.44 14.29
N SER A 126 -4.55 3.55 14.96
CA SER A 126 -5.87 3.80 15.52
C SER A 126 -6.93 3.94 14.41
N ASP A 127 -7.98 3.12 14.48
CA ASP A 127 -9.17 3.18 13.63
C ASP A 127 -10.38 3.72 14.43
N SER A 128 -10.22 4.94 14.95
CA SER A 128 -11.30 5.62 15.67
C SER A 128 -12.45 6.01 14.72
N PRO A 129 -13.72 5.90 15.12
CA PRO A 129 -14.83 6.45 14.36
C PRO A 129 -14.78 7.99 14.25
N GLU A 130 -14.06 8.65 15.16
CA GLU A 130 -13.84 10.10 15.11
C GLU A 130 -12.66 10.42 14.19
N PRO A 131 -12.86 11.17 13.06
CA PRO A 131 -11.83 11.41 12.08
C PRO A 131 -10.54 12.03 12.63
N LYS A 132 -10.65 12.87 13.67
CA LYS A 132 -9.49 13.52 14.32
C LYS A 132 -8.59 12.55 15.09
N ASP A 133 -9.14 11.41 15.52
CA ASP A 133 -8.46 10.38 16.30
C ASP A 133 -8.17 9.11 15.48
N ASN A 134 -8.52 9.14 14.18
CA ASN A 134 -8.30 8.03 13.24
C ASN A 134 -6.96 8.22 12.52
N GLN A 135 -5.95 7.43 12.91
CA GLN A 135 -4.62 7.52 12.32
C GLN A 135 -4.60 7.08 10.85
N TYR A 136 -5.36 6.06 10.45
CA TYR A 136 -5.46 5.66 9.04
C TYR A 136 -6.01 6.80 8.17
N TYR A 137 -7.03 7.49 8.67
CA TYR A 137 -7.59 8.65 7.96
C TYR A 137 -6.59 9.80 7.87
N ALA A 138 -5.91 10.13 8.98
CA ALA A 138 -4.89 11.18 9.00
C ALA A 138 -3.74 10.84 8.05
N TRP A 139 -3.22 9.62 8.09
CA TRP A 139 -2.14 9.16 7.24
C TRP A 139 -2.45 9.35 5.75
N ILE A 140 -3.64 8.87 5.29
CA ILE A 140 -4.01 8.99 3.89
C ILE A 140 -4.31 10.45 3.47
N GLN A 141 -4.80 11.28 4.38
CA GLN A 141 -5.03 12.71 4.09
C GLN A 141 -3.71 13.49 3.96
N ASP A 142 -2.74 13.20 4.80
CA ASP A 142 -1.42 13.81 4.73
C ASP A 142 -0.69 13.43 3.45
N LEU A 143 -0.80 12.18 3.04
CA LEU A 143 -0.29 11.67 1.76
C LEU A 143 -0.90 12.41 0.56
N VAL A 144 -2.23 12.54 0.53
CA VAL A 144 -2.95 13.24 -0.57
C VAL A 144 -2.59 14.71 -0.64
N SER A 145 -2.50 15.37 0.50
CA SER A 145 -2.24 16.82 0.59
C SER A 145 -0.76 17.18 0.51
N SER A 146 0.13 16.18 0.43
CA SER A 146 1.59 16.37 0.49
C SER A 146 2.04 17.19 1.72
N ARG A 147 1.33 17.08 2.83
CA ARG A 147 1.72 17.74 4.09
C ARG A 147 2.93 17.08 4.73
N ARG A 148 3.11 15.79 4.46
CA ARG A 148 4.23 14.99 4.93
C ARG A 148 4.92 14.32 3.76
N THR A 149 6.20 14.10 3.91
CA THR A 149 7.02 13.35 2.95
C THR A 149 6.74 11.84 3.06
N ASN A 150 7.09 11.09 2.03
CA ASN A 150 7.00 9.62 2.06
C ASN A 150 7.79 9.02 3.22
N SER A 151 8.96 9.57 3.54
CA SER A 151 9.79 9.11 4.65
C SER A 151 9.11 9.31 6.00
N GLU A 152 8.41 10.44 6.22
CA GLU A 152 7.66 10.70 7.45
C GLU A 152 6.44 9.77 7.57
N LEU A 153 5.78 9.47 6.44
CA LEU A 153 4.66 8.53 6.39
C LEU A 153 5.13 7.10 6.62
N ALA A 154 6.26 6.72 6.06
CA ALA A 154 6.90 5.42 6.30
C ALA A 154 7.30 5.24 7.76
N GLU A 155 7.79 6.32 8.42
CA GLU A 155 8.14 6.28 9.83
C GLU A 155 6.93 6.02 10.74
N GLU A 156 5.77 6.60 10.42
CA GLU A 156 4.54 6.32 11.15
C GLU A 156 4.12 4.84 11.02
N LEU A 157 4.26 4.26 9.81
CA LEU A 157 4.00 2.83 9.60
C LEU A 157 5.00 1.97 10.39
N ARG A 158 6.28 2.35 10.48
CA ARG A 158 7.29 1.65 11.30
C ARG A 158 6.92 1.70 12.78
N CYS A 159 6.48 2.85 13.28
CA CYS A 159 6.04 3.00 14.67
C CYS A 159 4.78 2.18 14.97
N GLY A 160 3.91 1.97 13.98
CA GLY A 160 2.70 1.14 14.10
C GLY A 160 2.95 -0.37 13.92
N PHE A 161 4.17 -0.78 13.60
CA PHE A 161 4.51 -2.19 13.42
C PHE A 161 4.38 -2.95 14.75
N VAL A 162 3.67 -4.08 14.71
CA VAL A 162 3.47 -4.96 15.88
C VAL A 162 4.17 -6.29 15.61
N ALA A 163 5.29 -6.51 16.30
CA ALA A 163 6.01 -7.78 16.25
C ALA A 163 5.24 -8.87 16.99
N GLY A 164 5.11 -10.03 16.37
CA GLY A 164 4.69 -11.25 17.09
C GLY A 164 3.20 -11.45 17.32
N THR A 165 2.31 -10.79 16.60
CA THR A 165 0.89 -11.17 16.57
C THR A 165 0.66 -12.32 15.59
N ASP A 166 1.05 -13.54 15.99
CA ASP A 166 0.56 -14.77 15.35
C ASP A 166 -0.96 -14.98 15.55
N ASP A 167 -1.63 -14.02 16.20
CA ASP A 167 -3.06 -14.09 16.43
C ASP A 167 -3.83 -13.57 15.22
N LEU A 168 -3.96 -14.45 14.23
CA LEU A 168 -4.78 -14.29 13.01
C LEU A 168 -6.31 -14.31 13.31
N SER A 169 -6.73 -14.13 14.56
CA SER A 169 -8.12 -14.31 14.99
C SER A 169 -8.96 -13.02 14.99
N LEU A 170 -8.46 -11.92 14.45
CA LEU A 170 -9.25 -10.68 14.32
C LEU A 170 -9.41 -10.27 12.85
N VAL A 171 -10.28 -10.96 12.12
CA VAL A 171 -11.28 -10.42 11.15
C VAL A 171 -12.35 -11.47 10.94
#